data_c27614507f46da03e0304443264668e6
#
_entry.id   c27614507f46da03e0304443264668e6
#
_cell.length_a   1.000
_cell.length_b   1.000
_cell.length_c   1.000
_cell.angle_alpha   90.00
_cell.angle_beta   90.00
_cell.angle_gamma   90.00
#
_symmetry.space_group_name_H-M   'P 1'
#
loop_
_entity.id
_entity.type
_entity.pdbx_description
1 polymer ?
#
loop_
_entity_poly.entity_id
_entity_poly.type
_entity_poly.pdbx_seq_one_letter_code
_entity_poly.pdbx_strand_id
1 'polypeptide(L)'
;MRMIQNQLTALFTHATKIYDLANNPCKKVKRMGKDDKRSLTFWTVDEYKKFISTVDKSDRYYIMFEILFWTGIREGELLALSKSDIDFYNNRINISKTYFRANGQDMITTPKTEQSVRVVEIPVFLKEEIKEWCDRQYGLPDNVRLFPVGCRAVQNKMRRQIEKAGVKRIRVHDLRHSHVAYLIEKGVEPLLIKERLGHKDIRITLNTYGHLYPNKARSVADLIDNNHN
;
A
#
# COMPACT_ATOMS: atom_id res chain seq x y z
N MET A 1 -22.38 -10.77 -8.93
CA MET A 1 -22.25 -12.13 -9.52
C MET A 1 -20.86 -12.72 -9.27
N ARG A 2 -19.73 -12.12 -9.68
CA ARG A 2 -18.38 -12.67 -9.50
C ARG A 2 -17.97 -12.93 -8.04
N MET A 3 -18.32 -12.04 -7.12
CA MET A 3 -18.06 -12.21 -5.68
C MET A 3 -18.78 -13.42 -5.12
N ILE A 4 -20.04 -13.63 -5.49
CA ILE A 4 -20.84 -14.80 -5.08
C ILE A 4 -20.21 -16.07 -5.63
N GLN A 5 -19.83 -16.10 -6.92
CA GLN A 5 -19.15 -17.26 -7.50
C GLN A 5 -17.83 -17.58 -6.80
N ASN A 6 -17.04 -16.58 -6.45
CA ASN A 6 -15.79 -16.78 -5.71
C ASN A 6 -16.04 -17.39 -4.33
N GLN A 7 -17.08 -16.94 -3.62
CA GLN A 7 -17.44 -17.49 -2.31
C GLN A 7 -17.96 -18.90 -2.40
N LEU A 8 -18.83 -19.20 -3.37
CA LEU A 8 -19.28 -20.55 -3.64
C LEU A 8 -18.13 -21.47 -4.03
N THR A 9 -17.21 -21.00 -4.88
CA THR A 9 -16.02 -21.77 -5.26
C THR A 9 -15.14 -22.09 -4.04
N ALA A 10 -14.97 -21.13 -3.13
CA ALA A 10 -14.22 -21.34 -1.89
C ALA A 10 -14.92 -22.36 -0.97
N LEU A 11 -16.25 -22.24 -0.79
CA LEU A 11 -17.06 -23.17 -0.01
C LEU A 11 -16.93 -24.60 -0.55
N PHE A 12 -17.15 -24.80 -1.85
CA PHE A 12 -17.04 -26.11 -2.46
C PHE A 12 -15.60 -26.66 -2.49
N THR A 13 -14.58 -25.77 -2.56
CA THR A 13 -13.18 -26.19 -2.39
C THR A 13 -12.92 -26.67 -0.96
N HIS A 14 -13.52 -26.03 0.03
CA HIS A 14 -13.45 -26.50 1.41
C HIS A 14 -14.15 -27.86 1.55
N ALA A 15 -15.33 -28.00 0.97
CA ALA A 15 -16.10 -29.28 1.02
C ALA A 15 -15.33 -30.43 0.34
N THR A 16 -14.62 -30.19 -0.77
CA THR A 16 -13.78 -31.23 -1.39
C THR A 16 -12.56 -31.61 -0.55
N LYS A 17 -12.10 -30.74 0.35
CA LYS A 17 -10.93 -31.02 1.21
C LYS A 17 -11.29 -31.69 2.54
N ILE A 18 -12.46 -31.37 3.08
CA ILE A 18 -12.81 -31.74 4.47
C ILE A 18 -13.94 -32.76 4.51
N TYR A 19 -14.85 -32.77 3.52
CA TYR A 19 -16.05 -33.59 3.49
C TYR A 19 -16.07 -34.56 2.31
N ASP A 20 -14.91 -34.88 1.72
CA ASP A 20 -14.74 -35.86 0.64
C ASP A 20 -15.69 -35.67 -0.56
N LEU A 21 -16.13 -34.41 -0.80
CA LEU A 21 -16.89 -34.09 -1.99
C LEU A 21 -16.05 -34.38 -3.23
N ALA A 22 -16.47 -35.30 -4.08
CA ALA A 22 -15.66 -35.81 -5.20
C ALA A 22 -15.16 -34.69 -6.16
N ASN A 23 -15.98 -33.66 -6.40
CA ASN A 23 -15.62 -32.57 -7.31
C ASN A 23 -16.27 -31.25 -6.89
N ASN A 24 -15.54 -30.13 -7.10
CA ASN A 24 -16.11 -28.82 -6.93
C ASN A 24 -16.94 -28.41 -8.18
N PRO A 25 -18.28 -28.33 -8.09
CA PRO A 25 -19.14 -28.03 -9.23
C PRO A 25 -18.89 -26.64 -9.83
N CYS A 26 -18.42 -25.69 -9.02
CA CYS A 26 -18.11 -24.34 -9.51
C CYS A 26 -16.95 -24.29 -10.50
N LYS A 27 -16.09 -25.32 -10.53
CA LYS A 27 -14.99 -25.42 -11.52
C LYS A 27 -15.47 -25.76 -12.92
N LYS A 28 -16.66 -26.36 -13.05
CA LYS A 28 -17.28 -26.70 -14.34
C LYS A 28 -17.99 -25.51 -14.99
N VAL A 29 -18.27 -24.47 -14.24
CA VAL A 29 -18.99 -23.29 -14.71
C VAL A 29 -18.01 -22.21 -15.17
N LYS A 30 -18.24 -21.65 -16.36
CA LYS A 30 -17.49 -20.50 -16.84
C LYS A 30 -17.55 -19.35 -15.83
N ARG A 31 -16.42 -18.68 -15.64
CA ARG A 31 -16.32 -17.55 -14.70
C ARG A 31 -17.32 -16.47 -15.08
N MET A 32 -18.25 -16.16 -14.18
CA MET A 32 -19.29 -15.16 -14.42
C MET A 32 -18.76 -13.73 -14.25
N GLY A 33 -19.26 -12.82 -15.07
CA GLY A 33 -18.95 -11.39 -15.03
C GLY A 33 -17.72 -11.02 -15.85
N LYS A 34 -17.72 -9.79 -16.35
CA LYS A 34 -16.58 -9.21 -17.06
C LYS A 34 -15.40 -9.07 -16.09
N ASP A 35 -14.20 -9.30 -16.57
CA ASP A 35 -12.98 -8.83 -15.93
C ASP A 35 -12.98 -7.31 -16.04
N ASP A 36 -13.64 -6.64 -15.09
CA ASP A 36 -13.38 -5.23 -14.87
C ASP A 36 -11.91 -5.13 -14.43
N LYS A 37 -11.02 -5.07 -15.40
CA LYS A 37 -9.68 -4.54 -15.18
C LYS A 37 -9.90 -3.08 -14.79
N ARG A 38 -10.16 -2.83 -13.51
CA ARG A 38 -10.18 -1.46 -13.00
C ARG A 38 -8.83 -0.89 -13.35
N SER A 39 -8.81 0.11 -14.22
CA SER A 39 -7.60 0.86 -14.50
C SER A 39 -7.04 1.32 -13.16
N LEU A 40 -5.76 1.06 -12.95
CA LEU A 40 -5.08 1.54 -11.76
C LEU A 40 -5.24 3.06 -11.71
N THR A 41 -5.86 3.54 -10.66
CA THR A 41 -5.98 4.97 -10.40
C THR A 41 -4.92 5.34 -9.39
N PHE A 42 -4.04 6.27 -9.75
CA PHE A 42 -2.98 6.78 -8.87
C PHE A 42 -2.76 8.26 -9.15
N TRP A 43 -2.15 8.96 -8.22
CA TRP A 43 -1.71 10.34 -8.39
C TRP A 43 -0.25 10.42 -8.85
N THR A 44 0.03 11.41 -9.66
CA THR A 44 1.39 11.91 -9.86
C THR A 44 1.88 12.64 -8.62
N VAL A 45 3.17 12.93 -8.55
CA VAL A 45 3.75 13.74 -7.45
C VAL A 45 3.10 15.12 -7.38
N ASP A 46 2.79 15.74 -8.53
CA ASP A 46 2.17 17.07 -8.57
C ASP A 46 0.72 17.03 -8.08
N GLU A 47 -0.05 16.02 -8.44
CA GLU A 47 -1.40 15.82 -7.90
C GLU A 47 -1.36 15.58 -6.39
N TYR A 48 -0.39 14.80 -5.90
CA TYR A 48 -0.19 14.59 -4.48
C TYR A 48 0.19 15.89 -3.75
N LYS A 49 1.11 16.68 -4.30
CA LYS A 49 1.47 17.99 -3.74
C LYS A 49 0.29 18.95 -3.65
N LYS A 50 -0.57 18.98 -4.66
CA LYS A 50 -1.82 19.76 -4.61
C LYS A 50 -2.76 19.26 -3.52
N PHE A 51 -2.88 17.96 -3.33
CA PHE A 51 -3.69 17.38 -2.27
C PHE A 51 -3.14 17.71 -0.88
N ILE A 52 -1.86 17.43 -0.63
CA ILE A 52 -1.28 17.59 0.69
C ILE A 52 -1.22 19.06 1.14
N SER A 53 -1.10 20.00 0.21
CA SER A 53 -1.13 21.44 0.51
C SER A 53 -2.47 21.91 1.09
N THR A 54 -3.55 21.14 0.94
CA THR A 54 -4.85 21.44 1.55
C THR A 54 -5.00 20.91 2.98
N VAL A 55 -4.05 20.10 3.44
CA VAL A 55 -4.05 19.53 4.80
C VAL A 55 -3.14 20.38 5.68
N ASP A 56 -3.65 20.81 6.82
CA ASP A 56 -2.84 21.55 7.78
C ASP A 56 -1.70 20.67 8.31
N LYS A 57 -0.47 21.19 8.33
CA LYS A 57 0.71 20.48 8.84
C LYS A 57 0.63 20.09 10.31
N SER A 58 -0.16 20.82 11.10
CA SER A 58 -0.43 20.48 12.49
C SER A 58 -1.42 19.32 12.66
N ASP A 59 -2.19 19.00 11.62
CA ASP A 59 -3.15 17.91 11.64
C ASP A 59 -2.46 16.55 11.52
N ARG A 60 -2.84 15.58 12.38
CA ARG A 60 -2.34 14.21 12.32
C ARG A 60 -2.45 13.55 10.93
N TYR A 61 -3.45 13.95 10.15
CA TYR A 61 -3.67 13.39 8.83
C TYR A 61 -2.62 13.85 7.81
N TYR A 62 -1.97 14.99 8.04
CA TYR A 62 -0.85 15.42 7.22
C TYR A 62 0.26 14.37 7.21
N ILE A 63 0.82 14.09 8.39
CA ILE A 63 1.91 13.12 8.51
C ILE A 63 1.47 11.69 8.13
N MET A 64 0.20 11.33 8.36
CA MET A 64 -0.33 10.04 7.93
C MET A 64 -0.29 9.89 6.40
N PHE A 65 -0.69 10.93 5.65
CA PHE A 65 -0.65 10.91 4.19
C PHE A 65 0.78 10.97 3.66
N GLU A 66 1.67 11.73 4.28
CA GLU A 66 3.11 11.77 3.96
C GLU A 66 3.72 10.36 4.09
N ILE A 67 3.48 9.69 5.20
CA ILE A 67 3.96 8.31 5.39
C ILE A 67 3.40 7.38 4.32
N LEU A 68 2.08 7.40 4.05
CA LEU A 68 1.45 6.52 3.06
C LEU A 68 2.00 6.73 1.65
N PHE A 69 2.17 7.99 1.23
CA PHE A 69 2.62 8.31 -0.10
C PHE A 69 4.11 7.99 -0.30
N TRP A 70 4.97 8.39 0.62
CA TRP A 70 6.42 8.25 0.46
C TRP A 70 6.99 6.89 0.86
N THR A 71 6.21 6.06 1.54
CA THR A 71 6.65 4.70 1.91
C THR A 71 5.89 3.59 1.18
N GLY A 72 4.68 3.86 0.73
CA GLY A 72 3.81 2.86 0.11
C GLY A 72 3.31 1.77 1.07
N ILE A 73 3.38 1.96 2.38
CA ILE A 73 2.83 1.01 3.36
C ILE A 73 1.31 0.96 3.27
N ARG A 74 0.71 -0.12 3.80
CA ARG A 74 -0.75 -0.27 3.80
C ARG A 74 -1.39 0.60 4.88
N GLU A 75 -2.64 1.04 4.66
CA GLU A 75 -3.41 1.81 5.64
C GLU A 75 -3.45 1.14 7.03
N GLY A 76 -3.66 -0.18 7.07
CA GLY A 76 -3.65 -0.92 8.34
C GLY A 76 -2.27 -1.01 8.99
N GLU A 77 -1.19 -1.04 8.22
CA GLU A 77 0.19 -0.99 8.72
C GLU A 77 0.47 0.38 9.35
N LEU A 78 0.12 1.48 8.65
CA LEU A 78 0.22 2.84 9.20
C LEU A 78 -0.53 2.98 10.53
N LEU A 79 -1.78 2.54 10.59
CA LEU A 79 -2.63 2.68 11.78
C LEU A 79 -2.17 1.81 12.95
N ALA A 80 -1.31 0.84 12.72
CA ALA A 80 -0.70 0.01 13.76
C ALA A 80 0.63 0.56 14.27
N LEU A 81 1.23 1.58 13.62
CA LEU A 81 2.53 2.13 13.99
C LEU A 81 2.51 2.73 15.40
N SER A 82 3.58 2.46 16.13
CA SER A 82 3.97 3.08 17.39
C SER A 82 5.34 3.75 17.23
N LYS A 83 5.73 4.61 18.16
CA LYS A 83 7.05 5.27 18.12
C LYS A 83 8.19 4.25 18.15
N SER A 84 8.02 3.14 18.88
CA SER A 84 9.00 2.05 18.93
C SER A 84 9.24 1.32 17.61
N ASP A 85 8.36 1.49 16.61
CA ASP A 85 8.53 0.93 15.27
C ASP A 85 9.43 1.81 14.38
N ILE A 86 9.81 3.01 14.83
CA ILE A 86 10.57 3.98 14.05
C ILE A 86 12.00 4.06 14.56
N ASP A 87 12.94 3.69 13.72
CA ASP A 87 14.36 3.86 13.96
C ASP A 87 14.81 5.21 13.37
N PHE A 88 14.83 6.23 14.22
CA PHE A 88 15.24 7.58 13.83
C PHE A 88 16.74 7.71 13.53
N TYR A 89 17.55 6.78 14.04
CA TYR A 89 19.00 6.78 13.81
C TYR A 89 19.32 6.28 12.39
N ASN A 90 18.70 5.15 12.00
CA ASN A 90 18.93 4.54 10.69
C ASN A 90 17.91 4.97 9.62
N ASN A 91 17.00 5.90 9.92
CA ASN A 91 15.94 6.35 9.01
C ASN A 91 15.05 5.19 8.51
N ARG A 92 14.49 4.39 9.42
CA ARG A 92 13.75 3.18 9.08
C ARG A 92 12.43 3.08 9.83
N ILE A 93 11.46 2.41 9.20
CA ILE A 93 10.19 2.01 9.83
C ILE A 93 10.11 0.48 9.79
N ASN A 94 9.90 -0.13 10.94
CA ASN A 94 9.68 -1.57 11.07
C ASN A 94 8.20 -1.88 10.90
N ILE A 95 7.84 -2.59 9.87
CA ILE A 95 6.46 -3.00 9.58
C ILE A 95 6.29 -4.44 10.06
N SER A 96 5.72 -4.62 11.25
CA SER A 96 5.51 -5.92 11.88
C SER A 96 4.08 -6.13 12.38
N LYS A 97 3.22 -5.12 12.21
CA LYS A 97 1.85 -5.10 12.75
C LYS A 97 0.87 -4.56 11.71
N THR A 98 -0.37 -4.94 11.82
CA THR A 98 -1.48 -4.36 11.06
C THR A 98 -2.71 -4.17 11.94
N TYR A 99 -3.36 -3.04 11.76
CA TYR A 99 -4.61 -2.69 12.42
C TYR A 99 -5.80 -3.03 11.52
N PHE A 100 -6.84 -3.53 12.13
CA PHE A 100 -8.17 -3.61 11.53
C PHE A 100 -9.24 -3.51 12.63
N ARG A 101 -10.47 -3.25 12.24
CA ARG A 101 -11.60 -3.22 13.16
C ARG A 101 -12.55 -4.36 12.85
N ALA A 102 -12.86 -5.18 13.85
CA ALA A 102 -13.80 -6.29 13.77
C ALA A 102 -14.77 -6.23 14.95
N ASN A 103 -16.05 -6.43 14.69
CA ASN A 103 -17.12 -6.45 15.72
C ASN A 103 -17.11 -5.22 16.64
N GLY A 104 -16.79 -4.03 16.07
CA GLY A 104 -16.72 -2.78 16.84
C GLY A 104 -15.44 -2.60 17.65
N GLN A 105 -14.54 -3.58 17.71
CA GLN A 105 -13.29 -3.54 18.46
C GLN A 105 -12.09 -3.30 17.56
N ASP A 106 -11.13 -2.55 18.05
CA ASP A 106 -9.85 -2.31 17.41
C ASP A 106 -8.93 -3.50 17.66
N MET A 107 -8.40 -4.07 16.58
CA MET A 107 -7.54 -5.25 16.61
C MET A 107 -6.19 -4.92 15.98
N ILE A 108 -5.11 -5.31 16.64
CA ILE A 108 -3.75 -5.27 16.10
C ILE A 108 -3.27 -6.72 16.02
N THR A 109 -2.81 -7.12 14.85
CA THR A 109 -2.27 -8.48 14.65
C THR A 109 -0.95 -8.42 13.91
N THR A 110 -0.18 -9.49 14.02
CA THR A 110 0.96 -9.73 13.13
C THR A 110 0.46 -9.95 11.71
N PRO A 111 1.24 -9.58 10.70
CA PRO A 111 0.91 -9.86 9.31
C PRO A 111 0.75 -11.36 9.04
N LYS A 112 -0.15 -11.72 8.12
CA LYS A 112 -0.45 -13.12 7.77
C LYS A 112 0.71 -13.89 7.12
N THR A 113 1.74 -13.19 6.65
CA THR A 113 2.91 -13.80 5.99
C THR A 113 4.19 -13.16 6.50
N GLU A 114 5.25 -13.95 6.65
CA GLU A 114 6.58 -13.48 7.06
C GLU A 114 7.12 -12.36 6.15
N GLN A 115 6.88 -12.44 4.84
CA GLN A 115 7.30 -11.42 3.87
C GLN A 115 6.60 -10.07 4.07
N SER A 116 5.51 -10.03 4.83
CA SER A 116 4.85 -8.77 5.19
C SER A 116 5.57 -8.06 6.33
N VAL A 117 6.36 -8.77 7.14
CA VAL A 117 7.28 -8.19 8.11
C VAL A 117 8.50 -7.69 7.33
N ARG A 118 8.75 -6.42 7.40
CA ARG A 118 9.83 -5.78 6.65
C ARG A 118 10.25 -4.46 7.26
N VAL A 119 11.44 -4.04 6.88
CA VAL A 119 11.95 -2.70 7.17
C VAL A 119 11.77 -1.83 5.92
N VAL A 120 11.27 -0.62 6.10
CA VAL A 120 11.12 0.37 5.03
C VAL A 120 12.05 1.55 5.34
N GLU A 121 13.04 1.77 4.50
CA GLU A 121 13.88 2.95 4.59
C GLU A 121 13.11 4.20 4.18
N ILE A 122 13.25 5.28 4.94
CA ILE A 122 12.54 6.54 4.72
C ILE A 122 13.51 7.68 4.43
N PRO A 123 13.13 8.64 3.59
CA PRO A 123 13.96 9.81 3.34
C PRO A 123 14.06 10.69 4.58
N VAL A 124 15.15 11.44 4.66
CA VAL A 124 15.47 12.29 5.83
C VAL A 124 14.34 13.27 6.16
N PHE A 125 13.76 13.92 5.16
CA PHE A 125 12.67 14.89 5.39
C PHE A 125 11.47 14.23 6.08
N LEU A 126 11.10 13.01 5.66
CA LEU A 126 9.98 12.28 6.25
C LEU A 126 10.29 11.85 7.70
N LYS A 127 11.53 11.44 7.98
CA LYS A 127 11.99 11.16 9.34
C LYS A 127 11.83 12.39 10.23
N GLU A 128 12.25 13.56 9.76
CA GLU A 128 12.15 14.80 10.55
C GLU A 128 10.67 15.18 10.81
N GLU A 129 9.80 15.06 9.82
CA GLU A 129 8.36 15.29 10.00
C GLU A 129 7.72 14.31 10.99
N ILE A 130 8.09 13.02 10.92
CA ILE A 130 7.62 12.02 11.88
C ILE A 130 8.13 12.33 13.29
N LYS A 131 9.42 12.72 13.41
CA LYS A 131 10.02 13.09 14.69
C LYS A 131 9.31 14.29 15.29
N GLU A 132 9.12 15.36 14.52
CA GLU A 132 8.37 16.54 14.96
C GLU A 132 6.93 16.18 15.41
N TRP A 133 6.26 15.27 14.70
CA TRP A 133 4.95 14.77 15.11
C TRP A 133 5.04 14.03 16.46
N CYS A 134 6.01 13.13 16.63
CA CYS A 134 6.20 12.39 17.89
C CYS A 134 6.53 13.31 19.06
N ASP A 135 7.37 14.32 18.85
CA ASP A 135 7.79 15.27 19.88
C ASP A 135 6.61 16.14 20.36
N ARG A 136 5.64 16.42 19.49
CA ARG A 136 4.37 17.07 19.86
C ARG A 136 3.43 16.19 20.69
N GLN A 137 3.63 14.87 20.71
CA GLN A 137 2.82 13.91 21.48
C GLN A 137 3.42 13.72 22.89
N TYR A 138 3.40 14.78 23.70
CA TYR A 138 3.99 14.73 25.05
C TYR A 138 3.41 13.59 25.89
N GLY A 139 4.28 12.78 26.50
CA GLY A 139 3.88 11.70 27.41
C GLY A 139 3.27 10.47 26.73
N LEU A 140 3.25 10.38 25.39
CA LEU A 140 2.77 9.19 24.70
C LEU A 140 3.79 8.05 24.89
N PRO A 141 3.40 6.89 25.48
CA PRO A 141 4.32 5.74 25.60
C PRO A 141 4.74 5.22 24.22
N ASP A 142 5.99 4.77 24.10
CA ASP A 142 6.59 4.38 22.82
C ASP A 142 5.89 3.19 22.14
N ASN A 143 5.17 2.37 22.89
CA ASN A 143 4.45 1.18 22.41
C ASN A 143 2.97 1.46 22.05
N VAL A 144 2.48 2.68 22.24
CA VAL A 144 1.10 3.07 21.90
C VAL A 144 1.04 3.52 20.45
N ARG A 145 -0.11 3.28 19.82
CA ARG A 145 -0.36 3.71 18.42
C ARG A 145 -0.16 5.21 18.26
N LEU A 146 0.66 5.60 17.29
CA LEU A 146 0.87 7.01 16.92
C LEU A 146 -0.41 7.68 16.42
N PHE A 147 -1.27 6.90 15.77
CA PHE A 147 -2.49 7.38 15.12
C PHE A 147 -3.72 6.61 15.66
N PRO A 148 -4.29 7.02 16.80
CA PRO A 148 -5.43 6.32 17.42
C PRO A 148 -6.75 6.67 16.71
N VAL A 149 -6.80 6.45 15.39
CA VAL A 149 -7.98 6.62 14.54
C VAL A 149 -8.27 5.34 13.77
N GLY A 150 -9.48 5.20 13.24
CA GLY A 150 -9.87 4.07 12.39
C GLY A 150 -9.80 4.43 10.90
N CYS A 151 -9.73 3.43 10.02
CA CYS A 151 -9.67 3.58 8.55
C CYS A 151 -10.76 4.54 8.02
N ARG A 152 -11.99 4.44 8.53
CA ARG A 152 -13.09 5.30 8.08
C ARG A 152 -12.83 6.80 8.27
N ALA A 153 -12.13 7.16 9.35
CA ALA A 153 -11.77 8.57 9.61
C ALA A 153 -10.74 9.06 8.58
N VAL A 154 -9.73 8.25 8.26
CA VAL A 154 -8.72 8.55 7.23
C VAL A 154 -9.38 8.73 5.86
N GLN A 155 -10.25 7.79 5.47
CA GLN A 155 -10.97 7.82 4.21
C GLN A 155 -11.88 9.05 4.09
N ASN A 156 -12.59 9.41 5.16
CA ASN A 156 -13.44 10.60 5.19
C ASN A 156 -12.62 11.89 5.11
N LYS A 157 -11.48 11.96 5.80
CA LYS A 157 -10.57 13.11 5.70
C LYS A 157 -10.01 13.24 4.29
N MET A 158 -9.52 12.15 3.72
CA MET A 158 -9.00 12.13 2.36
C MET A 158 -10.04 12.63 1.34
N ARG A 159 -11.28 12.12 1.42
CA ARG A 159 -12.36 12.54 0.51
C ARG A 159 -12.58 14.05 0.55
N ARG A 160 -12.67 14.64 1.76
CA ARG A 160 -12.86 16.09 1.93
C ARG A 160 -11.70 16.90 1.36
N GLN A 161 -10.48 16.43 1.52
CA GLN A 161 -9.30 17.15 1.01
C GLN A 161 -9.14 17.00 -0.50
N ILE A 162 -9.53 15.87 -1.09
CA ILE A 162 -9.61 15.69 -2.55
C ILE A 162 -10.53 16.73 -3.18
N GLU A 163 -11.71 16.94 -2.60
CA GLU A 163 -12.68 17.94 -3.06
C GLU A 163 -12.09 19.36 -2.99
N LYS A 164 -11.36 19.70 -1.90
CA LYS A 164 -10.69 21.00 -1.75
C LYS A 164 -9.54 21.19 -2.73
N ALA A 165 -8.75 20.15 -2.97
CA ALA A 165 -7.58 20.18 -3.84
C ALA A 165 -7.94 20.17 -5.34
N GLY A 166 -9.16 19.78 -5.70
CA GLY A 166 -9.59 19.63 -7.08
C GLY A 166 -8.82 18.55 -7.85
N VAL A 167 -8.29 17.53 -7.15
CA VAL A 167 -7.58 16.41 -7.78
C VAL A 167 -8.51 15.23 -8.03
N LYS A 168 -8.12 14.31 -8.91
CA LYS A 168 -8.95 13.14 -9.21
C LYS A 168 -9.17 12.28 -7.96
N ARG A 169 -10.36 11.70 -7.84
CA ARG A 169 -10.72 10.86 -6.70
C ARG A 169 -9.99 9.52 -6.75
N ILE A 170 -9.28 9.21 -5.67
CA ILE A 170 -8.66 7.91 -5.41
C ILE A 170 -8.99 7.45 -3.99
N ARG A 171 -8.70 6.19 -3.69
CA ARG A 171 -8.83 5.61 -2.34
C ARG A 171 -7.53 5.77 -1.57
N VAL A 172 -7.56 5.67 -0.25
CA VAL A 172 -6.35 5.68 0.59
C VAL A 172 -5.33 4.61 0.14
N HIS A 173 -5.81 3.41 -0.22
CA HIS A 173 -4.94 2.35 -0.74
C HIS A 173 -4.24 2.72 -2.07
N ASP A 174 -4.84 3.59 -2.86
CA ASP A 174 -4.29 4.00 -4.15
C ASP A 174 -3.08 4.96 -3.99
N LEU A 175 -2.83 5.52 -2.79
CA LEU A 175 -1.57 6.19 -2.46
C LEU A 175 -0.37 5.25 -2.58
N ARG A 176 -0.55 3.98 -2.25
CA ARG A 176 0.45 2.95 -2.47
C ARG A 176 0.68 2.69 -3.97
N HIS A 177 -0.36 2.74 -4.79
CA HIS A 177 -0.22 2.68 -6.25
C HIS A 177 0.51 3.91 -6.79
N SER A 178 0.25 5.09 -6.21
CA SER A 178 0.96 6.34 -6.54
C SER A 178 2.44 6.24 -6.22
N HIS A 179 2.79 5.71 -5.05
CA HIS A 179 4.17 5.45 -4.65
C HIS A 179 4.90 4.54 -5.65
N VAL A 180 4.26 3.45 -6.06
CA VAL A 180 4.84 2.52 -7.03
C VAL A 180 5.02 3.18 -8.40
N ALA A 181 4.02 3.91 -8.88
CA ALA A 181 4.11 4.61 -10.15
C ALA A 181 5.28 5.63 -10.15
N TYR A 182 5.45 6.36 -9.05
CA TYR A 182 6.58 7.25 -8.85
C TYR A 182 7.94 6.51 -8.90
N LEU A 183 8.07 5.38 -8.20
CA LEU A 183 9.32 4.60 -8.22
C LEU A 183 9.64 4.06 -9.62
N ILE A 184 8.61 3.59 -10.36
CA ILE A 184 8.77 3.12 -11.74
C ILE A 184 9.22 4.27 -12.65
N GLU A 185 8.61 5.45 -12.51
CA GLU A 185 9.02 6.67 -13.24
C GLU A 185 10.49 7.02 -12.98
N LYS A 186 10.97 6.80 -11.74
CA LYS A 186 12.38 7.00 -11.37
C LYS A 186 13.30 5.84 -11.76
N GLY A 187 12.79 4.85 -12.46
CA GLY A 187 13.58 3.72 -12.97
C GLY A 187 13.96 2.67 -11.92
N VAL A 188 13.28 2.66 -10.76
CA VAL A 188 13.55 1.66 -9.72
C VAL A 188 13.15 0.27 -10.19
N GLU A 189 14.01 -0.71 -9.95
CA GLU A 189 13.81 -2.09 -10.37
C GLU A 189 12.59 -2.74 -9.71
N PRO A 190 11.84 -3.59 -10.43
CA PRO A 190 10.65 -4.28 -9.91
C PRO A 190 10.91 -5.10 -8.64
N LEU A 191 12.11 -5.67 -8.51
CA LEU A 191 12.47 -6.49 -7.35
C LEU A 191 12.56 -5.62 -6.08
N LEU A 192 13.21 -4.47 -6.16
CA LEU A 192 13.30 -3.51 -5.05
C LEU A 192 11.92 -2.99 -4.65
N ILE A 193 11.06 -2.71 -5.64
CA ILE A 193 9.66 -2.32 -5.38
C ILE A 193 8.91 -3.45 -4.66
N LYS A 194 9.04 -4.70 -5.11
CA LYS A 194 8.44 -5.88 -4.47
C LYS A 194 8.84 -5.98 -3.00
N GLU A 195 10.13 -5.86 -2.70
CA GLU A 195 10.69 -5.94 -1.33
C GLU A 195 10.16 -4.82 -0.45
N ARG A 196 10.26 -3.58 -0.93
CA ARG A 196 9.75 -2.39 -0.23
C ARG A 196 8.27 -2.50 0.13
N LEU A 197 7.48 -3.05 -0.78
CA LEU A 197 6.05 -3.23 -0.57
C LEU A 197 5.69 -4.47 0.27
N GLY A 198 6.60 -5.43 0.44
CA GLY A 198 6.32 -6.72 1.08
C GLY A 198 5.34 -7.56 0.26
N HIS A 199 5.55 -7.64 -1.05
CA HIS A 199 4.81 -8.56 -1.91
C HIS A 199 5.45 -9.95 -1.85
N LYS A 200 4.63 -10.98 -1.58
CA LYS A 200 5.08 -12.37 -1.53
C LYS A 200 5.73 -12.82 -2.84
N ASP A 201 5.19 -12.36 -3.97
CA ASP A 201 5.57 -12.79 -5.31
C ASP A 201 5.79 -11.56 -6.19
N ILE A 202 6.89 -11.54 -6.95
CA ILE A 202 7.21 -10.48 -7.92
C ILE A 202 6.10 -10.34 -8.99
N ARG A 203 5.40 -11.42 -9.31
CA ARG A 203 4.27 -11.41 -10.24
C ARG A 203 3.17 -10.46 -9.82
N ILE A 204 2.98 -10.22 -8.51
CA ILE A 204 2.01 -9.23 -8.03
C ILE A 204 2.41 -7.83 -8.51
N THR A 205 3.69 -7.48 -8.38
CA THR A 205 4.22 -6.19 -8.85
C THR A 205 4.14 -6.08 -10.37
N LEU A 206 4.62 -7.08 -11.10
CA LEU A 206 4.65 -7.07 -12.57
C LEU A 206 3.25 -7.10 -13.20
N ASN A 207 2.34 -7.96 -12.71
CA ASN A 207 0.97 -8.03 -13.24
C ASN A 207 0.18 -6.75 -12.98
N THR A 208 0.50 -6.06 -11.87
CA THR A 208 -0.22 -4.84 -11.48
C THR A 208 0.35 -3.61 -12.18
N TYR A 209 1.68 -3.51 -12.26
CA TYR A 209 2.38 -2.28 -12.65
C TYR A 209 3.26 -2.45 -13.90
N GLY A 210 3.38 -3.66 -14.45
CA GLY A 210 4.27 -3.91 -15.59
C GLY A 210 4.03 -3.02 -16.80
N HIS A 211 2.77 -2.61 -17.02
CA HIS A 211 2.39 -1.70 -18.10
C HIS A 211 2.87 -0.25 -17.91
N LEU A 212 3.32 0.12 -16.70
CA LEU A 212 3.90 1.44 -16.42
C LEU A 212 5.39 1.50 -16.73
N TYR A 213 6.06 0.35 -16.89
CA TYR A 213 7.47 0.34 -17.26
C TYR A 213 7.63 0.76 -18.71
N PRO A 214 8.55 1.71 -18.99
CA PRO A 214 8.82 2.13 -20.36
C PRO A 214 9.36 0.96 -21.18
N ASN A 215 8.96 0.89 -22.46
CA ASN A 215 9.55 -0.07 -23.39
C ASN A 215 10.99 0.33 -23.69
N LYS A 216 11.95 -0.40 -23.12
CA LYS A 216 13.39 -0.17 -23.30
C LYS A 216 14.01 -1.05 -24.38
N ALA A 217 13.22 -1.67 -25.26
CA ALA A 217 13.76 -2.56 -26.30
C ALA A 217 14.82 -1.88 -27.17
N ARG A 218 14.61 -0.61 -27.54
CA ARG A 218 15.58 0.17 -28.30
C ARG A 218 16.85 0.45 -27.48
N SER A 219 16.72 0.86 -26.23
CA SER A 219 17.88 1.12 -25.37
C SER A 219 18.72 -0.12 -25.07
N VAL A 220 18.12 -1.31 -25.07
CA VAL A 220 18.86 -2.58 -24.99
C VAL A 220 19.67 -2.82 -26.27
N ALA A 221 19.09 -2.60 -27.45
CA ALA A 221 19.82 -2.71 -28.71
C ALA A 221 20.99 -1.70 -28.77
N ASP A 222 20.74 -0.46 -28.43
CA ASP A 222 21.75 0.60 -28.41
C ASP A 222 22.90 0.27 -27.41
N LEU A 223 22.58 -0.35 -26.27
CA LEU A 223 23.57 -0.80 -25.29
C LEU A 223 24.44 -1.95 -25.83
N ILE A 224 23.85 -2.88 -26.57
CA ILE A 224 24.60 -3.98 -27.24
C ILE A 224 25.50 -3.39 -28.31
N ASP A 225 25.01 -2.50 -29.16
CA ASP A 225 25.80 -1.86 -30.22
C ASP A 225 26.99 -1.08 -29.64
N ASN A 226 26.82 -0.36 -28.54
CA ASN A 226 27.90 0.39 -27.88
C ASN A 226 28.98 -0.51 -27.26
N ASN A 227 28.68 -1.77 -26.95
CA ASN A 227 29.67 -2.72 -26.42
C ASN A 227 30.30 -3.62 -27.51
N HIS A 228 29.86 -3.51 -28.76
CA HIS A 228 30.43 -4.28 -29.89
C HIS A 228 31.63 -3.58 -30.54
N ASN A 229 31.78 -2.26 -30.28
CA ASN A 229 32.93 -1.47 -30.73
C ASN A 229 34.01 -1.44 -29.65
#